data_aa05d73d68de55053842eacc64f905cc
#
_entry.id   aa05d73d68de55053842eacc64f905cc
#
_cell.length_a   1.000
_cell.length_b   1.000
_cell.length_c   1.000
_cell.angle_alpha   90.00
_cell.angle_beta   90.00
_cell.angle_gamma   90.00
#
_symmetry.space_group_name_H-M   'P 1'
#
loop_
_entity.id
_entity.type
_entity.pdbx_description
1 polymer ?
#
loop_
_entity_poly.entity_id
_entity_poly.type
_entity_poly.pdbx_seq_one_letter_code
_entity_poly.pdbx_strand_id
1 'polypeptide(L)'
;MPPLNNMTTVIFPGSFDPFTIGHYDIVMRGLALFDQVIIGIGNNSSKQSTFPLEERLQAIQEAFAHEPRVKVEVYQGLTIDFAIEHHAQCILRGVRSVQDFEYERNIAEANKQLCGIET
;
A
#
# COMPACT_ATOMS: atom_id res chain seq x y z
N MET A 1 11.08 -17.91 -13.96
CA MET A 1 10.80 -16.50 -13.72
C MET A 1 9.63 -16.07 -14.60
N PRO A 2 8.58 -15.52 -14.03
CA PRO A 2 7.46 -15.10 -14.86
C PRO A 2 7.86 -13.96 -15.80
N PRO A 3 7.24 -13.85 -16.98
CA PRO A 3 7.44 -12.69 -17.84
C PRO A 3 7.09 -11.40 -17.10
N LEU A 4 7.71 -10.27 -17.48
CA LEU A 4 7.48 -8.98 -16.83
C LEU A 4 6.02 -8.58 -16.85
N ASN A 5 5.27 -8.91 -17.93
CA ASN A 5 3.84 -8.60 -18.04
C ASN A 5 2.97 -9.48 -17.12
N ASN A 6 3.53 -10.53 -16.51
CA ASN A 6 2.84 -11.40 -15.54
C ASN A 6 3.32 -11.16 -14.11
N MET A 7 4.14 -10.15 -13.88
CA MET A 7 4.60 -9.82 -12.54
C MET A 7 3.42 -9.35 -11.69
N THR A 8 3.25 -9.97 -10.51
CA THR A 8 2.19 -9.59 -9.60
C THR A 8 2.64 -8.42 -8.73
N THR A 9 1.84 -7.37 -8.72
CA THR A 9 2.11 -6.15 -7.95
C THR A 9 0.95 -5.89 -7.02
N VAL A 10 1.26 -5.58 -5.76
CA VAL A 10 0.27 -5.14 -4.79
C VAL A 10 0.68 -3.77 -4.27
N ILE A 11 -0.30 -2.90 -4.05
CA ILE A 11 -0.03 -1.64 -3.37
C ILE A 11 -0.44 -1.74 -1.91
N PHE A 12 0.30 -1.07 -1.05
CA PHE A 12 0.00 -0.96 0.38
C PHE A 12 -0.14 0.53 0.71
N PRO A 13 -1.38 1.06 0.67
CA PRO A 13 -1.60 2.48 0.92
C PRO A 13 -1.79 2.77 2.40
N GLY A 14 -1.40 3.96 2.83
CA GLY A 14 -1.60 4.42 4.18
C GLY A 14 -0.97 5.78 4.41
N SER A 15 -1.16 6.32 5.60
CA SER A 15 -0.48 7.54 6.00
C SER A 15 0.90 7.27 6.59
N PHE A 16 1.08 6.10 7.21
CA PHE A 16 2.34 5.66 7.83
C PHE A 16 2.94 6.72 8.74
N ASP A 17 2.18 7.15 9.70
CA ASP A 17 2.47 8.29 10.55
C ASP A 17 2.47 7.89 12.04
N PRO A 18 3.46 7.11 12.50
CA PRO A 18 4.65 6.63 11.80
C PRO A 18 4.48 5.27 11.10
N PHE A 19 5.49 4.86 10.35
CA PHE A 19 5.61 3.49 9.84
C PHE A 19 6.10 2.59 10.97
N THR A 20 5.34 1.54 11.27
CA THR A 20 5.58 0.69 12.45
C THR A 20 6.08 -0.71 12.06
N ILE A 21 6.48 -1.47 13.08
CA ILE A 21 6.83 -2.88 12.91
C ILE A 21 5.66 -3.68 12.34
N GLY A 22 4.42 -3.32 12.74
CA GLY A 22 3.22 -3.96 12.17
C GLY A 22 3.11 -3.73 10.68
N HIS A 23 3.38 -2.51 10.22
CA HIS A 23 3.40 -2.19 8.79
C HIS A 23 4.50 -2.98 8.07
N TYR A 24 5.70 -3.04 8.65
CA TYR A 24 6.81 -3.80 8.09
C TYR A 24 6.43 -5.27 7.91
N ASP A 25 5.81 -5.87 8.91
CA ASP A 25 5.41 -7.27 8.88
C ASP A 25 4.39 -7.53 7.76
N ILE A 26 3.44 -6.61 7.57
CA ILE A 26 2.45 -6.73 6.48
C ILE A 26 3.14 -6.71 5.12
N VAL A 27 4.12 -5.83 4.92
CA VAL A 27 4.87 -5.76 3.67
C VAL A 27 5.63 -7.06 3.42
N MET A 28 6.29 -7.59 4.44
CA MET A 28 7.04 -8.84 4.30
C MET A 28 6.13 -10.03 3.97
N ARG A 29 4.93 -10.06 4.55
CA ARG A 29 3.93 -11.07 4.19
C ARG A 29 3.45 -10.89 2.75
N GLY A 30 3.30 -9.64 2.31
CA GLY A 30 2.96 -9.35 0.92
C GLY A 30 4.00 -9.86 -0.05
N LEU A 31 5.28 -9.73 0.29
CA LEU A 31 6.38 -10.20 -0.55
C LEU A 31 6.41 -11.73 -0.69
N ALA A 32 5.80 -12.45 0.26
CA ALA A 32 5.69 -13.90 0.15
C ALA A 32 4.63 -14.33 -0.88
N LEU A 33 3.69 -13.44 -1.19
CA LEU A 33 2.56 -13.74 -2.08
C LEU A 33 2.64 -13.04 -3.43
N PHE A 34 3.34 -11.91 -3.50
CA PHE A 34 3.41 -11.06 -4.68
C PHE A 34 4.86 -10.79 -5.06
N ASP A 35 5.08 -10.51 -6.33
CA ASP A 35 6.43 -10.23 -6.83
C ASP A 35 6.93 -8.86 -6.40
N GLN A 36 6.02 -7.89 -6.22
CA GLN A 36 6.37 -6.52 -5.89
C GLN A 36 5.34 -5.90 -4.97
N VAL A 37 5.81 -5.14 -3.98
CA VAL A 37 4.96 -4.33 -3.11
C VAL A 37 5.32 -2.85 -3.32
N ILE A 38 4.33 -2.03 -3.63
CA ILE A 38 4.49 -0.59 -3.74
C ILE A 38 3.76 0.03 -2.55
N ILE A 39 4.54 0.65 -1.65
CA ILE A 39 4.00 1.35 -0.49
C ILE A 39 3.62 2.76 -0.95
N GLY A 40 2.35 3.10 -0.80
CA GLY A 40 1.84 4.40 -1.19
C GLY A 40 1.53 5.26 0.03
N ILE A 41 2.25 6.37 0.20
CA ILE A 41 1.95 7.32 1.25
C ILE A 41 0.91 8.30 0.72
N GLY A 42 -0.30 8.23 1.26
CA GLY A 42 -1.36 9.15 0.88
C GLY A 42 -1.08 10.54 1.42
N ASN A 43 -0.96 11.51 0.54
CA ASN A 43 -0.76 12.90 0.92
C ASN A 43 -2.08 13.64 0.86
N ASN A 44 -2.79 13.68 1.99
CA ASN A 44 -4.06 14.38 2.13
C ASN A 44 -3.83 15.68 2.89
N SER A 45 -3.89 16.79 2.18
CA SER A 45 -3.62 18.12 2.73
C SER A 45 -4.62 18.55 3.81
N SER A 46 -5.79 17.91 3.89
CA SER A 46 -6.79 18.21 4.91
C SER A 46 -6.51 17.52 6.25
N LYS A 47 -5.59 16.57 6.31
CA LYS A 47 -5.20 15.88 7.54
C LYS A 47 -3.92 16.48 8.10
N GLN A 48 -3.93 16.72 9.43
CA GLN A 48 -2.69 17.06 10.13
C GLN A 48 -1.92 15.77 10.41
N SER A 49 -0.64 15.77 10.03
CA SER A 49 0.25 14.65 10.27
C SER A 49 1.07 14.86 11.54
N THR A 50 1.36 13.80 12.27
CA THR A 50 2.26 13.85 13.42
C THR A 50 3.70 14.04 12.95
N PHE A 51 4.09 13.34 11.89
CA PHE A 51 5.44 13.43 11.33
C PHE A 51 5.40 14.03 9.94
N PRO A 52 6.41 14.85 9.58
CA PRO A 52 6.51 15.38 8.22
C PRO A 52 6.56 14.28 7.17
N LEU A 53 6.04 14.57 5.99
CA LEU A 53 6.00 13.61 4.89
C LEU A 53 7.38 13.08 4.54
N GLU A 54 8.38 13.95 4.49
CA GLU A 54 9.75 13.57 4.14
C GLU A 54 10.34 12.58 5.14
N GLU A 55 10.05 12.75 6.43
CA GLU A 55 10.52 11.84 7.46
C GLU A 55 9.85 10.47 7.33
N ARG A 56 8.55 10.46 7.04
CA ARG A 56 7.82 9.21 6.84
C ARG A 56 8.34 8.45 5.63
N LEU A 57 8.56 9.17 4.53
CA LEU A 57 9.11 8.58 3.30
C LEU A 57 10.50 8.01 3.54
N GLN A 58 11.37 8.78 4.19
CA GLN A 58 12.74 8.35 4.48
C GLN A 58 12.77 7.12 5.38
N ALA A 59 11.92 7.07 6.42
CA ALA A 59 11.87 5.93 7.32
C ALA A 59 11.51 4.64 6.57
N ILE A 60 10.58 4.71 5.63
CA ILE A 60 10.19 3.54 4.83
C ILE A 60 11.32 3.16 3.87
N GLN A 61 11.94 4.13 3.21
CA GLN A 61 13.05 3.88 2.30
C GLN A 61 14.21 3.17 3.02
N GLU A 62 14.53 3.63 4.23
CA GLU A 62 15.59 3.01 5.02
C GLU A 62 15.23 1.59 5.46
N ALA A 63 13.97 1.36 5.83
CA ALA A 63 13.52 0.04 6.27
C ALA A 63 13.67 -1.02 5.17
N PHE A 64 13.55 -0.63 3.91
CA PHE A 64 13.58 -1.54 2.76
C PHE A 64 14.75 -1.27 1.82
N ALA A 65 15.83 -0.65 2.33
CA ALA A 65 16.98 -0.26 1.51
C ALA A 65 17.62 -1.44 0.77
N HIS A 66 17.51 -2.66 1.30
CA HIS A 66 18.10 -3.86 0.71
C HIS A 66 17.06 -4.79 0.09
N GLU A 67 15.82 -4.29 -0.11
CA GLU A 67 14.76 -5.11 -0.69
C GLU A 67 14.29 -4.46 -1.99
N PRO A 68 14.82 -4.93 -3.15
CA PRO A 68 14.50 -4.30 -4.43
C PRO A 68 13.06 -4.51 -4.89
N ARG A 69 12.32 -5.44 -4.27
CA ARG A 69 10.93 -5.70 -4.62
C ARG A 69 9.96 -4.77 -3.91
N VAL A 70 10.47 -3.89 -3.04
CA VAL A 70 9.64 -2.88 -2.36
C VAL A 70 9.98 -1.52 -2.92
N LYS A 71 8.95 -0.79 -3.33
CA LYS A 71 9.07 0.62 -3.72
C LYS A 71 8.17 1.44 -2.82
N VAL A 72 8.52 2.70 -2.63
CA VAL A 72 7.70 3.63 -1.85
C VAL A 72 7.49 4.90 -2.68
N GLU A 73 6.24 5.35 -2.74
CA GLU A 73 5.87 6.55 -3.46
C GLU A 73 4.83 7.33 -2.69
N VAL A 74 4.80 8.63 -2.92
CA VAL A 74 3.77 9.52 -2.38
C VAL A 74 2.73 9.73 -3.48
N TYR A 75 1.45 9.66 -3.13
CA TYR A 75 0.38 9.91 -4.11
C TYR A 75 -0.67 10.84 -3.52
N GLN A 76 -1.41 11.47 -4.43
CA GLN A 76 -2.57 12.29 -4.10
C GLN A 76 -3.78 11.72 -4.82
N GLY A 77 -4.98 12.04 -4.31
CA GLY A 77 -6.22 11.59 -4.91
C GLY A 77 -6.62 10.20 -4.44
N LEU A 78 -7.35 9.50 -5.29
CA LEU A 78 -7.93 8.21 -4.93
C LEU A 78 -6.90 7.09 -4.93
N THR A 79 -6.96 6.24 -3.92
CA THR A 79 -6.10 5.05 -3.82
C THR A 79 -6.28 4.13 -5.02
N ILE A 80 -7.52 3.98 -5.50
CA ILE A 80 -7.80 3.11 -6.64
C ILE A 80 -7.10 3.60 -7.92
N ASP A 81 -7.03 4.92 -8.12
CA ASP A 81 -6.32 5.49 -9.26
C ASP A 81 -4.83 5.22 -9.18
N PHE A 82 -4.27 5.31 -7.98
CA PHE A 82 -2.87 4.97 -7.74
C PHE A 82 -2.59 3.50 -8.08
N ALA A 83 -3.49 2.61 -7.68
CA ALA A 83 -3.36 1.18 -7.99
C ALA A 83 -3.41 0.93 -9.50
N ILE A 84 -4.33 1.57 -10.20
CA ILE A 84 -4.47 1.42 -11.66
C ILE A 84 -3.22 1.94 -12.36
N GLU A 85 -2.70 3.09 -11.95
CA GLU A 85 -1.51 3.70 -12.52
C GLU A 85 -0.29 2.78 -12.43
N HIS A 86 -0.18 2.02 -11.35
CA HIS A 86 0.93 1.10 -11.14
C HIS A 86 0.65 -0.33 -11.59
N HIS A 87 -0.47 -0.55 -12.27
CA HIS A 87 -0.88 -1.88 -12.77
C HIS A 87 -0.94 -2.93 -11.65
N ALA A 88 -1.38 -2.49 -10.46
CA ALA A 88 -1.51 -3.38 -9.32
C ALA A 88 -2.74 -4.28 -9.46
N GLN A 89 -2.58 -5.55 -9.13
CA GLN A 89 -3.67 -6.51 -9.13
C GLN A 89 -4.47 -6.46 -7.83
N CYS A 90 -3.82 -6.06 -6.73
CA CYS A 90 -4.43 -6.08 -5.40
C CYS A 90 -4.04 -4.87 -4.58
N ILE A 91 -4.87 -4.58 -3.57
CA ILE A 91 -4.57 -3.60 -2.54
C ILE A 91 -4.43 -4.37 -1.22
N LEU A 92 -3.31 -4.14 -0.54
CA LEU A 92 -3.02 -4.77 0.75
C LEU A 92 -3.42 -3.81 1.87
N ARG A 93 -4.11 -4.32 2.89
CA ARG A 93 -4.54 -3.51 4.03
C ARG A 93 -4.25 -4.25 5.33
N GLY A 94 -3.88 -3.48 6.36
CA GLY A 94 -3.75 -4.00 7.71
C GLY A 94 -5.06 -3.81 8.47
N VAL A 95 -5.51 -4.85 9.16
CA VAL A 95 -6.75 -4.82 9.92
C VAL A 95 -6.42 -5.12 11.38
N ARG A 96 -6.88 -4.26 12.29
CA ARG A 96 -6.61 -4.38 13.72
C ARG A 96 -7.85 -4.68 14.56
N SER A 97 -9.04 -4.51 14.00
CA SER A 97 -10.30 -4.70 14.74
C SER A 97 -11.39 -5.20 13.81
N VAL A 98 -12.49 -5.66 14.41
CA VAL A 98 -13.67 -6.08 13.64
C VAL A 98 -14.26 -4.90 12.87
N GLN A 99 -14.29 -3.72 13.46
CA GLN A 99 -14.79 -2.52 12.78
C GLN A 99 -13.92 -2.14 11.59
N ASP A 100 -12.60 -2.21 11.74
CA ASP A 100 -11.66 -1.98 10.64
C ASP A 100 -11.92 -2.97 9.51
N PHE A 101 -12.13 -4.25 9.85
CA PHE A 101 -12.39 -5.28 8.86
C PHE A 101 -13.68 -5.01 8.08
N GLU A 102 -14.76 -4.65 8.76
CA GLU A 102 -16.02 -4.35 8.09
C GLU A 102 -15.91 -3.15 7.16
N TYR A 103 -15.24 -2.09 7.61
CA TYR A 103 -15.01 -0.90 6.81
C TYR A 103 -14.21 -1.22 5.56
N GLU A 104 -13.10 -1.94 5.72
CA GLU A 104 -12.23 -2.31 4.59
C GLU A 104 -12.92 -3.25 3.63
N ARG A 105 -13.76 -4.17 4.12
CA ARG A 105 -14.52 -5.07 3.27
C ARG A 105 -15.46 -4.31 2.35
N ASN A 106 -16.13 -3.29 2.86
CA ASN A 106 -17.04 -2.48 2.06
C ASN A 106 -16.29 -1.72 0.96
N ILE A 107 -15.13 -1.18 1.27
CA ILE A 107 -14.26 -0.52 0.30
C ILE A 107 -13.78 -1.52 -0.75
N ALA A 108 -13.37 -2.72 -0.31
CA ALA A 108 -12.88 -3.76 -1.21
C ALA A 108 -13.95 -4.18 -2.21
N GLU A 109 -15.20 -4.33 -1.76
CA GLU A 109 -16.31 -4.66 -2.66
C GLU A 109 -16.54 -3.56 -3.68
N ALA A 110 -16.52 -2.30 -3.27
CA ALA A 110 -16.66 -1.17 -4.18
C ALA A 110 -15.53 -1.14 -5.21
N ASN A 111 -14.30 -1.35 -4.79
CA ASN A 111 -13.14 -1.37 -5.69
C ASN A 111 -13.27 -2.47 -6.73
N LYS A 112 -13.68 -3.64 -6.31
CA LYS A 112 -13.84 -4.78 -7.20
C LYS A 112 -14.95 -4.55 -8.23
N GLN A 113 -16.10 -4.02 -7.80
CA GLN A 113 -17.22 -3.74 -8.68
C GLN A 113 -16.91 -2.64 -9.68
N LEU A 114 -16.20 -1.59 -9.25
CA LEU A 114 -15.95 -0.42 -10.11
C LEU A 114 -14.73 -0.61 -10.99
N CYS A 115 -13.67 -1.24 -10.51
CA CYS A 115 -12.36 -1.27 -11.17
C CYS A 115 -11.77 -2.68 -11.31
N GLY A 116 -12.41 -3.69 -10.73
CA GLY A 116 -11.91 -5.07 -10.82
C GLY A 116 -10.66 -5.35 -9.99
N ILE A 117 -10.31 -4.48 -9.03
CA ILE A 117 -9.11 -4.63 -8.21
C ILE A 117 -9.50 -5.25 -6.87
N GLU A 118 -8.80 -6.34 -6.51
CA GLU A 118 -8.94 -6.98 -5.20
C GLU A 118 -8.22 -6.17 -4.11
N THR A 119 -8.77 -6.22 -2.91
CA THR A 119 -8.18 -5.56 -1.74
C THR A 119 -7.88 -6.57 -0.66
#